data_2f31e6ba91dce5f4cdb31b02381c0d53
#
_entry.id   2f31e6ba91dce5f4cdb31b02381c0d53
#
_cell.length_a   1.000
_cell.length_b   1.000
_cell.length_c   1.000
_cell.angle_alpha   90.00
_cell.angle_beta   90.00
_cell.angle_gamma   90.00
#
_symmetry.space_group_name_H-M   'P 1'
#
loop_
_entity.id
_entity.type
_entity.pdbx_description
1 polymer ?
#
loop_
_entity_poly.entity_id
_entity_poly.type
_entity_poly.pdbx_seq_one_letter_code
_entity_poly.pdbx_strand_id
1 'polypeptide(L)'
;MTGLRYGRSLALLGMRILAVGTLASQPVLAQVGHPPSSSPFRDIRKGHTLTATGGYFGGSGGEFNIGPHRGEVFGGRYDIRTGSTIQVGLAMARGSLDRFIVDPFVRLANRRSGPVRQSVTFAEIALQFNLSGGKSWHRIAPFVGAGVGLAFGSATAADTSEYEFGRKIYLAPSAGFRFFITDRLHLRGEARAAFWKLNYPATFQAEPTEEPGTPENPNAVIVGNKLTEWTASPWLQVGLGYSFSP
;
A
#
# COMPACT_ATOMS: atom_id res chain seq x y z
N MET A 1 42.42 -33.53 1.04
CA MET A 1 42.88 -32.51 2.00
C MET A 1 42.26 -31.16 1.63
N THR A 2 41.03 -30.90 2.01
CA THR A 2 40.35 -29.62 1.86
C THR A 2 39.35 -29.47 3.03
N GLY A 3 39.90 -29.05 4.14
CA GLY A 3 39.11 -28.66 5.32
C GLY A 3 39.68 -27.38 5.90
N LEU A 4 38.83 -26.54 6.47
CA LEU A 4 39.06 -25.31 7.17
C LEU A 4 39.06 -24.01 6.32
N ARG A 5 37.90 -23.54 5.92
CA ARG A 5 37.68 -22.09 5.66
C ARG A 5 36.35 -21.53 6.16
N TYR A 6 35.49 -22.28 6.86
CA TYR A 6 34.19 -21.81 7.34
C TYR A 6 34.15 -21.25 8.77
N GLY A 7 35.24 -21.35 9.53
CA GLY A 7 35.25 -20.92 10.93
C GLY A 7 35.38 -19.40 11.18
N ARG A 8 35.93 -18.64 10.21
CA ARG A 8 36.24 -17.21 10.44
C ARG A 8 35.06 -16.26 10.19
N SER A 9 34.10 -16.63 9.36
CA SER A 9 32.96 -15.77 9.03
C SER A 9 31.88 -15.75 10.12
N LEU A 10 31.70 -16.83 10.85
CA LEU A 10 30.73 -16.92 11.95
C LEU A 10 31.19 -16.16 13.20
N ALA A 11 32.49 -16.10 13.47
CA ALA A 11 33.05 -15.34 14.60
C ALA A 11 32.90 -13.82 14.40
N LEU A 12 33.03 -13.33 13.16
CA LEU A 12 32.86 -11.90 12.84
C LEU A 12 31.38 -11.46 12.85
N LEU A 13 30.44 -12.37 12.52
CA LEU A 13 29.01 -12.09 12.59
C LEU A 13 28.53 -12.03 14.05
N GLY A 14 29.00 -12.95 14.90
CA GLY A 14 28.70 -12.94 16.34
C GLY A 14 29.22 -11.69 17.05
N MET A 15 30.39 -11.19 16.68
CA MET A 15 30.97 -9.98 17.26
C MET A 15 30.26 -8.69 16.87
N ARG A 16 29.69 -8.63 15.66
CA ARG A 16 28.84 -7.49 15.21
C ARG A 16 27.48 -7.45 15.90
N ILE A 17 26.89 -8.59 16.20
CA ILE A 17 25.62 -8.66 16.94
C ILE A 17 25.83 -8.28 18.42
N LEU A 18 26.95 -8.65 19.03
CA LEU A 18 27.27 -8.24 20.39
C LEU A 18 27.56 -6.73 20.51
N ALA A 19 28.19 -6.11 19.50
CA ALA A 19 28.46 -4.67 19.51
C ALA A 19 27.17 -3.82 19.37
N VAL A 20 26.13 -4.32 18.70
CA VAL A 20 24.82 -3.66 18.63
C VAL A 20 24.05 -3.80 19.95
N GLY A 21 24.19 -4.92 20.66
CA GLY A 21 23.56 -5.14 21.96
C GLY A 21 24.12 -4.27 23.08
N THR A 22 25.39 -3.90 23.04
CA THR A 22 26.04 -3.03 24.06
C THR A 22 25.73 -1.55 23.89
N LEU A 23 25.26 -1.10 22.70
CA LEU A 23 24.80 0.26 22.50
C LEU A 23 23.37 0.51 23.06
N ALA A 24 22.60 -0.54 23.31
CA ALA A 24 21.26 -0.44 23.88
C ALA A 24 21.21 -0.33 25.41
N SER A 25 22.32 -0.51 26.09
CA SER A 25 22.43 -0.45 27.56
C SER A 25 23.00 0.86 28.10
N GLN A 26 22.82 1.97 27.39
CA GLN A 26 23.03 3.29 28.00
C GLN A 26 22.02 3.41 29.15
N PRO A 27 22.48 3.72 30.39
CA PRO A 27 21.52 4.02 31.45
C PRO A 27 20.67 5.18 30.95
N VAL A 28 19.37 4.93 30.85
CA VAL A 28 18.40 6.03 30.67
C VAL A 28 18.55 6.87 31.92
N LEU A 29 19.41 7.91 31.84
CA LEU A 29 19.47 8.92 32.86
C LEU A 29 18.03 9.40 33.04
N ALA A 30 17.52 9.21 34.26
CA ALA A 30 16.17 9.57 34.66
C ALA A 30 15.84 10.93 34.00
N GLN A 31 14.77 10.97 33.25
CA GLN A 31 14.27 12.20 32.66
C GLN A 31 14.06 13.19 33.78
N VAL A 32 15.02 14.08 33.98
CA VAL A 32 14.81 15.24 34.86
C VAL A 32 13.64 15.97 34.20
N GLY A 33 12.52 16.00 34.91
CA GLY A 33 11.25 16.48 34.35
C GLY A 33 11.42 17.88 33.78
N HIS A 34 11.25 18.01 32.47
CA HIS A 34 11.15 19.33 31.88
C HIS A 34 9.90 20.02 32.42
N PRO A 35 9.92 21.33 32.72
CA PRO A 35 8.71 22.05 33.03
C PRO A 35 7.65 21.78 31.97
N PRO A 36 6.37 21.60 32.30
CA PRO A 36 5.30 21.27 31.34
C PRO A 36 5.24 22.24 30.15
N SER A 37 5.63 23.50 30.35
CA SER A 37 5.69 24.52 29.30
C SER A 37 6.80 24.30 28.27
N SER A 38 7.88 23.62 28.63
CA SER A 38 9.05 23.33 27.76
C SER A 38 9.03 21.92 27.20
N SER A 39 8.02 21.09 27.55
CA SER A 39 7.89 19.75 27.02
C SER A 39 7.72 19.75 25.51
N PRO A 40 8.50 18.94 24.74
CA PRO A 40 8.29 18.78 23.30
C PRO A 40 7.03 18.00 22.98
N PHE A 41 6.44 17.33 24.00
CA PHE A 41 5.20 16.55 23.83
C PHE A 41 3.96 17.42 24.05
N ARG A 42 2.99 17.28 23.12
CA ARG A 42 1.68 17.93 23.18
C ARG A 42 0.57 16.89 23.11
N ASP A 43 -0.43 17.00 23.98
CA ASP A 43 -1.57 16.09 23.97
C ASP A 43 -2.42 16.30 22.72
N ILE A 44 -2.78 15.20 22.06
CA ILE A 44 -3.76 15.18 20.98
C ILE A 44 -5.13 15.01 21.62
N ARG A 45 -5.84 16.11 21.83
CA ARG A 45 -7.09 16.12 22.62
C ARG A 45 -8.34 15.79 21.82
N LYS A 46 -8.35 16.07 20.50
CA LYS A 46 -9.52 15.89 19.64
C LYS A 46 -9.69 14.42 19.25
N GLY A 47 -10.94 13.94 19.34
CA GLY A 47 -11.27 12.52 19.13
C GLY A 47 -11.64 12.18 17.69
N HIS A 48 -12.11 13.15 16.92
CA HIS A 48 -12.60 12.99 15.56
C HIS A 48 -11.72 13.74 14.58
N THR A 49 -11.48 13.18 13.41
CA THR A 49 -10.67 13.79 12.36
C THR A 49 -11.29 13.52 11.01
N LEU A 50 -11.47 14.56 10.21
CA LEU A 50 -11.80 14.47 8.80
C LEU A 50 -10.57 14.88 8.00
N THR A 51 -10.14 14.06 7.05
CA THR A 51 -8.95 14.30 6.23
C THR A 51 -9.30 14.19 4.75
N ALA A 52 -8.99 15.22 3.97
CA ALA A 52 -8.97 15.13 2.50
C ALA A 52 -7.58 14.62 2.09
N THR A 53 -7.52 13.66 1.17
CA THR A 53 -6.29 13.01 0.74
C THR A 53 -6.13 13.05 -0.77
N GLY A 54 -4.88 13.17 -1.21
CA GLY A 54 -4.48 13.00 -2.60
C GLY A 54 -3.17 12.23 -2.66
N GLY A 55 -2.96 11.45 -3.70
CA GLY A 55 -1.76 10.65 -3.78
C GLY A 55 -1.57 9.94 -5.11
N TYR A 56 -0.56 9.12 -5.13
CA TYR A 56 -0.18 8.34 -6.29
C TYR A 56 -0.17 6.85 -5.97
N PHE A 57 -0.87 6.10 -6.79
CA PHE A 57 -0.96 4.65 -6.76
C PHE A 57 0.02 4.08 -7.77
N GLY A 58 0.93 3.22 -7.34
CA GLY A 58 1.97 2.61 -8.16
C GLY A 58 1.69 1.14 -8.49
N GLY A 59 2.75 0.39 -8.73
CA GLY A 59 2.70 -1.05 -9.00
C GLY A 59 2.82 -1.42 -10.46
N SER A 60 2.69 -2.69 -10.74
CA SER A 60 2.85 -3.27 -12.08
C SER A 60 1.54 -3.75 -12.72
N GLY A 61 0.46 -3.88 -11.94
CA GLY A 61 -0.78 -4.44 -12.45
C GLY A 61 -0.74 -5.95 -12.73
N GLY A 62 0.15 -6.68 -12.05
CA GLY A 62 0.40 -8.10 -12.25
C GLY A 62 1.41 -8.39 -13.35
N GLU A 63 1.61 -9.67 -13.64
CA GLU A 63 2.57 -10.16 -14.63
C GLU A 63 2.33 -9.58 -16.03
N PHE A 64 1.06 -9.47 -16.43
CA PHE A 64 0.68 -8.95 -17.74
C PHE A 64 0.36 -7.45 -17.75
N ASN A 65 0.45 -6.76 -16.61
CA ASN A 65 0.09 -5.35 -16.44
C ASN A 65 -1.38 -5.02 -16.79
N ILE A 66 -2.27 -5.98 -16.68
CA ILE A 66 -3.70 -5.79 -16.99
C ILE A 66 -4.50 -5.26 -15.78
N GLY A 67 -3.99 -5.45 -14.57
CA GLY A 67 -4.58 -4.84 -13.38
C GLY A 67 -4.35 -3.33 -13.32
N PRO A 68 -5.27 -2.56 -12.69
CA PRO A 68 -5.09 -1.13 -12.49
C PRO A 68 -3.81 -0.84 -11.69
N HIS A 69 -2.97 0.04 -12.23
CA HIS A 69 -1.72 0.47 -11.61
C HIS A 69 -1.40 1.89 -12.11
N ARG A 70 -0.45 2.56 -11.48
CA ARG A 70 0.04 3.90 -11.85
C ARG A 70 -1.06 4.92 -12.13
N GLY A 71 -1.28 5.80 -11.19
CA GLY A 71 -2.23 6.88 -11.39
C GLY A 71 -2.50 7.67 -10.12
N GLU A 72 -3.27 8.71 -10.28
CA GLU A 72 -3.64 9.61 -9.21
C GLU A 72 -4.86 9.07 -8.46
N VAL A 73 -4.88 9.25 -7.14
CA VAL A 73 -5.99 8.84 -6.28
C VAL A 73 -6.31 9.98 -5.34
N PHE A 74 -7.59 10.38 -5.28
CA PHE A 74 -8.11 11.39 -4.38
C PHE A 74 -9.23 10.82 -3.53
N GLY A 75 -9.33 11.29 -2.29
CA GLY A 75 -10.34 10.77 -1.38
C GLY A 75 -10.49 11.53 -0.09
N GLY A 76 -11.24 10.93 0.80
CA GLY A 76 -11.46 11.42 2.14
C GLY A 76 -11.42 10.29 3.16
N ARG A 77 -11.08 10.65 4.37
CA ARG A 77 -11.00 9.73 5.49
C ARG A 77 -11.59 10.37 6.74
N TYR A 78 -12.37 9.60 7.47
CA TYR A 78 -12.87 9.97 8.78
C TYR A 78 -12.31 9.01 9.82
N ASP A 79 -11.61 9.55 10.83
CA ASP A 79 -10.98 8.79 11.90
C ASP A 79 -11.63 9.12 13.24
N ILE A 80 -11.90 8.08 14.01
CA ILE A 80 -12.36 8.16 15.39
C ILE A 80 -11.26 7.60 16.30
N ARG A 81 -10.83 8.37 17.27
CA ARG A 81 -9.89 7.91 18.29
C ARG A 81 -10.65 7.19 19.40
N THR A 82 -10.43 5.88 19.50
CA THR A 82 -11.07 5.03 20.50
C THR A 82 -10.26 4.90 21.79
N GLY A 83 -9.02 5.39 21.80
CA GLY A 83 -8.12 5.41 22.96
C GLY A 83 -6.95 6.36 22.74
N SER A 84 -5.97 6.36 23.65
CA SER A 84 -4.77 7.19 23.48
C SER A 84 -3.94 6.78 22.27
N THR A 85 -3.89 5.50 21.96
CA THR A 85 -3.02 4.90 20.95
C THR A 85 -3.77 4.50 19.68
N ILE A 86 -5.06 4.14 19.78
CA ILE A 86 -5.82 3.49 18.72
C ILE A 86 -6.78 4.47 18.06
N GLN A 87 -6.83 4.41 16.74
CA GLN A 87 -7.82 5.08 15.89
C GLN A 87 -8.44 4.09 14.91
N VAL A 88 -9.75 4.21 14.71
CA VAL A 88 -10.50 3.52 13.66
C VAL A 88 -10.86 4.54 12.60
N GLY A 89 -10.61 4.22 11.35
CA GLY A 89 -10.86 5.09 10.21
C GLY A 89 -11.78 4.44 9.17
N LEU A 90 -12.62 5.27 8.56
CA LEU A 90 -13.37 4.96 7.36
C LEU A 90 -12.81 5.82 6.23
N ALA A 91 -12.46 5.23 5.10
CA ALA A 91 -11.92 5.96 3.98
C ALA A 91 -12.64 5.61 2.68
N MET A 92 -12.80 6.61 1.84
CA MET A 92 -13.23 6.43 0.45
C MET A 92 -12.31 7.23 -0.45
N ALA A 93 -11.92 6.62 -1.58
CA ALA A 93 -11.08 7.27 -2.56
C ALA A 93 -11.46 6.82 -3.97
N ARG A 94 -11.11 7.65 -4.94
CA ARG A 94 -11.27 7.34 -6.37
C ARG A 94 -9.97 7.62 -7.10
N GLY A 95 -9.52 6.64 -7.88
CA GLY A 95 -8.33 6.74 -8.70
C GLY A 95 -8.66 6.68 -10.19
N SER A 96 -7.84 7.34 -10.99
CA SER A 96 -7.76 7.16 -12.44
C SER A 96 -6.43 6.46 -12.72
N LEU A 97 -6.50 5.14 -12.92
CA LEU A 97 -5.34 4.27 -12.98
C LEU A 97 -5.13 3.74 -14.40
N ASP A 98 -3.88 3.59 -14.78
CA ASP A 98 -3.50 2.99 -16.07
C ASP A 98 -3.56 1.47 -15.98
N ARG A 99 -3.88 0.82 -17.08
CA ARG A 99 -3.73 -0.61 -17.31
C ARG A 99 -3.47 -0.91 -18.78
N PHE A 100 -2.97 -2.09 -19.08
CA PHE A 100 -2.86 -2.56 -20.45
C PHE A 100 -4.00 -3.54 -20.76
N ILE A 101 -4.37 -3.58 -22.03
CA ILE A 101 -5.27 -4.60 -22.60
C ILE A 101 -4.38 -5.66 -23.25
N VAL A 102 -4.64 -6.93 -22.94
CA VAL A 102 -3.97 -8.07 -23.57
C VAL A 102 -5.05 -8.94 -24.20
N ASP A 103 -5.14 -8.91 -25.53
CA ASP A 103 -6.11 -9.68 -26.29
C ASP A 103 -5.50 -11.05 -26.66
N PRO A 104 -6.03 -12.17 -26.16
CA PRO A 104 -5.50 -13.50 -26.46
C PRO A 104 -5.76 -13.98 -27.88
N PHE A 105 -6.72 -13.37 -28.60
CA PHE A 105 -7.19 -13.86 -29.88
C PHE A 105 -6.43 -13.28 -31.08
N VAL A 106 -5.61 -12.25 -30.87
CA VAL A 106 -4.85 -11.59 -31.93
C VAL A 106 -3.39 -12.04 -31.95
N ARG A 107 -2.69 -11.79 -33.08
CA ARG A 107 -1.26 -12.11 -33.22
C ARG A 107 -0.42 -11.51 -32.10
N LEU A 108 0.67 -12.19 -31.75
CA LEU A 108 1.59 -11.80 -30.70
C LEU A 108 2.04 -10.34 -30.78
N ALA A 109 2.34 -9.86 -31.98
CA ALA A 109 2.78 -8.47 -32.23
C ALA A 109 1.73 -7.40 -31.86
N ASN A 110 0.45 -7.74 -31.92
CA ASN A 110 -0.67 -6.81 -31.68
C ASN A 110 -1.43 -7.13 -30.40
N ARG A 111 -1.00 -8.14 -29.67
CA ARG A 111 -1.69 -8.68 -28.49
C ARG A 111 -1.84 -7.66 -27.35
N ARG A 112 -0.88 -6.74 -27.23
CA ARG A 112 -0.86 -5.76 -26.12
C ARG A 112 -1.14 -4.36 -26.66
N SER A 113 -2.15 -3.71 -26.09
CA SER A 113 -2.51 -2.32 -26.36
C SER A 113 -2.66 -1.50 -25.09
N GLY A 114 -2.58 -0.18 -25.22
CA GLY A 114 -2.68 0.74 -24.09
C GLY A 114 -1.39 1.53 -23.85
N PRO A 115 -1.22 2.19 -22.69
CA PRO A 115 -2.11 2.10 -21.52
C PRO A 115 -3.49 2.74 -21.74
N VAL A 116 -4.51 2.17 -21.11
CA VAL A 116 -5.86 2.73 -21.05
C VAL A 116 -6.19 3.14 -19.61
N ARG A 117 -6.98 4.20 -19.46
CA ARG A 117 -7.40 4.69 -18.15
C ARG A 117 -8.59 3.91 -17.62
N GLN A 118 -8.51 3.45 -16.37
CA GLN A 118 -9.60 2.80 -15.65
C GLN A 118 -9.87 3.53 -14.34
N SER A 119 -11.12 3.87 -14.10
CA SER A 119 -11.53 4.42 -12.81
C SER A 119 -11.69 3.31 -11.79
N VAL A 120 -11.08 3.48 -10.62
CA VAL A 120 -11.18 2.56 -9.48
C VAL A 120 -11.63 3.33 -8.26
N THR A 121 -12.69 2.84 -7.60
CA THR A 121 -13.18 3.38 -6.33
C THR A 121 -12.76 2.45 -5.22
N PHE A 122 -12.24 3.01 -4.13
CA PHE A 122 -11.80 2.33 -2.93
C PHE A 122 -12.72 2.69 -1.77
N ALA A 123 -13.14 1.71 -0.99
CA ALA A 123 -13.82 1.89 0.28
C ALA A 123 -13.12 1.02 1.33
N GLU A 124 -12.76 1.59 2.48
CA GLU A 124 -11.87 0.96 3.44
C GLU A 124 -12.27 1.24 4.88
N ILE A 125 -12.09 0.24 5.72
CA ILE A 125 -12.02 0.36 7.18
C ILE A 125 -10.57 0.13 7.58
N ALA A 126 -9.99 1.02 8.38
CA ALA A 126 -8.61 0.93 8.82
C ALA A 126 -8.47 1.06 10.33
N LEU A 127 -7.52 0.33 10.86
CA LEU A 127 -7.04 0.46 12.22
C LEU A 127 -5.67 1.12 12.21
N GLN A 128 -5.47 2.12 13.06
CA GLN A 128 -4.22 2.88 13.16
C GLN A 128 -3.74 2.91 14.61
N PHE A 129 -2.45 2.70 14.79
CA PHE A 129 -1.74 2.79 16.06
C PHE A 129 -0.81 4.00 16.04
N ASN A 130 -1.05 4.94 16.94
CA ASN A 130 -0.17 6.10 17.14
C ASN A 130 1.03 5.68 17.97
N LEU A 131 2.23 5.78 17.42
CA LEU A 131 3.46 5.32 18.06
C LEU A 131 3.88 6.21 19.24
N SER A 132 3.43 7.45 19.25
CA SER A 132 3.61 8.39 20.38
C SER A 132 2.44 8.38 21.38
N GLY A 133 1.56 7.39 21.31
CA GLY A 133 0.35 7.31 22.13
C GLY A 133 -0.61 8.44 21.81
N GLY A 134 -1.17 9.07 22.84
CA GLY A 134 -2.07 10.23 22.70
C GLY A 134 -1.37 11.56 22.51
N LYS A 135 -0.08 11.58 22.18
CA LYS A 135 0.75 12.80 22.11
C LYS A 135 1.38 12.97 20.74
N SER A 136 1.76 14.20 20.44
CA SER A 136 2.70 14.53 19.36
C SER A 136 4.04 14.93 19.96
N TRP A 137 5.14 14.60 19.30
CA TRP A 137 6.48 15.05 19.61
C TRP A 137 6.92 16.11 18.61
N HIS A 138 7.25 17.31 19.06
CA HIS A 138 7.52 18.46 18.16
C HIS A 138 6.45 18.61 17.07
N ARG A 139 5.17 18.44 17.43
CA ARG A 139 4.01 18.46 16.52
C ARG A 139 3.91 17.28 15.54
N ILE A 140 4.80 16.31 15.61
CA ILE A 140 4.77 15.11 14.78
C ILE A 140 4.15 13.95 15.57
N ALA A 141 3.21 13.24 14.98
CA ALA A 141 2.65 12.01 15.54
C ALA A 141 2.79 10.89 14.51
N PRO A 142 3.82 10.03 14.63
CA PRO A 142 4.01 8.89 13.76
C PRO A 142 2.99 7.81 14.07
N PHE A 143 2.62 7.05 13.03
CA PHE A 143 1.69 5.95 13.17
C PHE A 143 2.03 4.79 12.24
N VAL A 144 1.53 3.62 12.59
CA VAL A 144 1.41 2.45 11.72
C VAL A 144 -0.05 2.01 11.68
N GLY A 145 -0.45 1.34 10.64
CA GLY A 145 -1.83 0.89 10.51
C GLY A 145 -2.01 -0.21 9.49
N ALA A 146 -3.21 -0.71 9.44
CA ALA A 146 -3.65 -1.63 8.40
C ALA A 146 -5.11 -1.36 8.08
N GLY A 147 -5.46 -1.45 6.81
CA GLY A 147 -6.82 -1.34 6.32
C GLY A 147 -7.25 -2.61 5.61
N VAL A 148 -8.54 -2.86 5.63
CA VAL A 148 -9.22 -3.83 4.78
C VAL A 148 -10.29 -3.09 4.00
N GLY A 149 -10.35 -3.35 2.70
CA GLY A 149 -11.27 -2.61 1.85
C GLY A 149 -11.73 -3.36 0.62
N LEU A 150 -12.60 -2.68 -0.12
CA LEU A 150 -13.11 -3.09 -1.41
C LEU A 150 -12.65 -2.11 -2.47
N ALA A 151 -12.12 -2.62 -3.57
CA ALA A 151 -11.81 -1.85 -4.76
C ALA A 151 -12.79 -2.23 -5.87
N PHE A 152 -13.39 -1.21 -6.51
CA PHE A 152 -14.37 -1.37 -7.57
C PHE A 152 -13.82 -0.73 -8.85
N GLY A 153 -13.54 -1.56 -9.86
CA GLY A 153 -13.13 -1.06 -11.17
C GLY A 153 -14.31 -0.83 -12.08
N SER A 154 -14.30 0.26 -12.84
CA SER A 154 -15.23 0.46 -13.94
C SER A 154 -14.87 -0.44 -15.11
N ALA A 155 -15.87 -0.81 -15.92
CA ALA A 155 -15.60 -1.47 -17.20
C ALA A 155 -14.80 -0.55 -18.13
N THR A 156 -13.98 -1.13 -18.99
CA THR A 156 -13.21 -0.42 -20.03
C THR A 156 -13.81 -0.79 -21.38
N ALA A 157 -14.51 0.14 -22.02
CA ALA A 157 -15.25 -0.12 -23.25
C ALA A 157 -14.38 -0.61 -24.44
N ALA A 158 -13.07 -0.30 -24.41
CA ALA A 158 -12.11 -0.72 -25.45
C ALA A 158 -11.54 -2.13 -25.20
N ASP A 159 -11.91 -2.80 -24.11
CA ASP A 159 -11.34 -4.09 -23.75
C ASP A 159 -12.15 -5.24 -24.35
N THR A 160 -11.58 -5.92 -25.31
CA THR A 160 -12.12 -7.11 -25.98
C THR A 160 -11.60 -8.41 -25.37
N SER A 161 -10.73 -8.35 -24.37
CA SER A 161 -10.02 -9.51 -23.79
C SER A 161 -10.84 -10.31 -22.78
N GLU A 162 -12.10 -9.92 -22.51
CA GLU A 162 -12.97 -10.48 -21.44
C GLU A 162 -12.40 -10.26 -20.02
N TYR A 163 -11.32 -9.50 -19.86
CA TYR A 163 -10.80 -9.19 -18.53
C TYR A 163 -11.62 -8.09 -17.86
N GLU A 164 -12.12 -8.40 -16.67
CA GLU A 164 -12.76 -7.43 -15.79
C GLU A 164 -12.02 -7.34 -14.47
N PHE A 165 -11.63 -6.13 -14.06
CA PHE A 165 -11.13 -5.92 -12.71
C PHE A 165 -12.21 -6.24 -11.68
N GLY A 166 -13.45 -5.78 -11.93
CA GLY A 166 -14.61 -6.04 -11.11
C GLY A 166 -14.46 -5.53 -9.67
N ARG A 167 -14.84 -6.38 -8.70
CA ARG A 167 -14.67 -6.10 -7.26
C ARG A 167 -13.53 -6.91 -6.68
N LYS A 168 -12.66 -6.26 -5.91
CA LYS A 168 -11.56 -6.92 -5.20
C LYS A 168 -11.56 -6.54 -3.73
N ILE A 169 -11.38 -7.52 -2.87
CA ILE A 169 -10.98 -7.25 -1.48
C ILE A 169 -9.50 -6.94 -1.50
N TYR A 170 -9.09 -5.94 -0.73
CA TYR A 170 -7.68 -5.62 -0.56
C TYR A 170 -7.31 -5.42 0.91
N LEU A 171 -6.04 -5.68 1.20
CA LEU A 171 -5.39 -5.37 2.47
C LEU A 171 -4.42 -4.22 2.23
N ALA A 172 -4.33 -3.30 3.18
CA ALA A 172 -3.47 -2.12 3.04
C ALA A 172 -2.72 -1.83 4.35
N PRO A 173 -1.61 -2.53 4.65
CA PRO A 173 -0.70 -2.07 5.68
C PRO A 173 -0.17 -0.69 5.32
N SER A 174 0.03 0.14 6.33
CA SER A 174 0.44 1.52 6.17
C SER A 174 1.34 2.00 7.30
N ALA A 175 2.16 3.00 6.99
CA ALA A 175 2.92 3.76 7.96
C ALA A 175 2.94 5.24 7.53
N GLY A 176 3.01 6.13 8.50
CA GLY A 176 2.99 7.55 8.20
C GLY A 176 3.15 8.43 9.42
N PHE A 177 2.88 9.69 9.21
CA PHE A 177 2.93 10.70 10.27
C PHE A 177 1.86 11.76 10.06
N ARG A 178 1.50 12.43 11.14
CA ARG A 178 0.71 13.66 11.15
C ARG A 178 1.57 14.78 11.70
N PHE A 179 1.60 15.89 10.97
CA PHE A 179 2.28 17.12 11.40
C PHE A 179 1.22 18.16 11.77
N PHE A 180 1.11 18.50 13.05
CA PHE A 180 0.11 19.42 13.56
C PHE A 180 0.54 20.87 13.34
N ILE A 181 -0.16 21.58 12.45
CA ILE A 181 0.01 23.03 12.22
C ILE A 181 -0.60 23.79 13.40
N THR A 182 -1.79 23.37 13.81
CA THR A 182 -2.51 23.85 15.00
C THR A 182 -3.03 22.64 15.79
N ASP A 183 -3.72 22.85 16.90
CA ASP A 183 -4.36 21.77 17.68
C ASP A 183 -5.49 21.06 16.91
N ARG A 184 -5.97 21.64 15.81
CA ARG A 184 -7.05 21.10 14.98
C ARG A 184 -6.60 20.73 13.56
N LEU A 185 -5.69 21.51 12.99
CA LEU A 185 -5.26 21.35 11.61
C LEU A 185 -3.92 20.62 11.53
N HIS A 186 -3.84 19.59 10.70
CA HIS A 186 -2.61 18.85 10.49
C HIS A 186 -2.45 18.37 9.04
N LEU A 187 -1.21 18.22 8.64
CA LEU A 187 -0.83 17.49 7.44
C LEU A 187 -0.64 16.01 7.78
N ARG A 188 -1.09 15.14 6.89
CA ARG A 188 -0.89 13.69 6.96
C ARG A 188 -0.02 13.26 5.80
N GLY A 189 1.06 12.52 6.06
CA GLY A 189 1.84 11.79 5.07
C GLY A 189 1.71 10.30 5.35
N GLU A 190 1.41 9.50 4.34
CA GLU A 190 1.19 8.06 4.50
C GLU A 190 1.72 7.29 3.30
N ALA A 191 2.51 6.24 3.58
CA ALA A 191 2.90 5.22 2.63
C ALA A 191 2.14 3.92 2.96
N ARG A 192 1.57 3.29 1.94
CA ARG A 192 0.76 2.08 2.05
C ARG A 192 1.12 1.12 0.93
N ALA A 193 0.75 -0.14 1.11
CA ALA A 193 0.80 -1.13 0.04
C ALA A 193 -0.57 -1.81 -0.06
N ALA A 194 -1.24 -1.67 -1.21
CA ALA A 194 -2.50 -2.36 -1.46
C ALA A 194 -2.21 -3.76 -2.03
N PHE A 195 -2.68 -4.78 -1.32
CA PHE A 195 -2.57 -6.18 -1.72
C PHE A 195 -3.93 -6.70 -2.15
N TRP A 196 -4.05 -7.15 -3.39
CA TRP A 196 -5.24 -7.81 -3.92
C TRP A 196 -4.91 -8.97 -4.83
N LYS A 197 -5.90 -9.81 -5.07
CA LYS A 197 -5.80 -10.94 -5.98
C LYS A 197 -6.39 -10.57 -7.33
N LEU A 198 -5.59 -10.63 -8.38
CA LEU A 198 -6.05 -10.54 -9.76
C LEU A 198 -6.57 -11.91 -10.21
N ASN A 199 -7.60 -11.91 -11.03
CA ASN A 199 -8.14 -13.10 -11.69
C ASN A 199 -8.04 -12.87 -13.20
N TYR A 200 -7.43 -13.80 -13.87
CA TYR A 200 -7.30 -13.80 -15.31
C TYR A 200 -8.45 -14.59 -15.95
N PRO A 201 -9.02 -14.16 -17.09
CA PRO A 201 -10.06 -14.91 -17.77
C PRO A 201 -9.51 -16.23 -18.33
N ALA A 202 -10.37 -17.23 -18.47
CA ALA A 202 -9.97 -18.52 -19.05
C ALA A 202 -9.51 -18.40 -20.52
N THR A 203 -9.96 -17.37 -21.22
CA THR A 203 -9.54 -17.04 -22.57
C THR A 203 -8.04 -16.78 -22.71
N PHE A 204 -7.34 -16.44 -21.62
CA PHE A 204 -5.88 -16.29 -21.63
C PHE A 204 -5.12 -17.60 -21.83
N GLN A 205 -5.79 -18.72 -21.68
CA GLN A 205 -5.24 -20.05 -22.03
C GLN A 205 -5.51 -20.43 -23.50
N ALA A 206 -6.32 -19.66 -24.23
CA ALA A 206 -6.53 -19.87 -25.65
C ALA A 206 -5.36 -19.36 -26.47
N GLU A 207 -5.12 -20.01 -27.59
CA GLU A 207 -4.14 -19.59 -28.58
C GLU A 207 -4.81 -18.76 -29.68
N PRO A 208 -4.09 -17.77 -30.27
CA PRO A 208 -4.62 -17.01 -31.38
C PRO A 208 -4.81 -17.92 -32.60
N THR A 209 -5.97 -17.80 -33.26
CA THR A 209 -6.31 -18.65 -34.42
C THR A 209 -5.34 -18.44 -35.61
N GLU A 210 -4.84 -17.21 -35.75
CA GLU A 210 -3.94 -16.88 -36.88
C GLU A 210 -2.45 -17.23 -36.62
N GLU A 211 -2.08 -17.40 -35.37
CA GLU A 211 -0.70 -17.67 -34.96
C GLU A 211 -0.70 -18.63 -33.74
N PRO A 212 -1.24 -19.86 -33.90
CA PRO A 212 -1.17 -20.85 -32.85
C PRO A 212 0.29 -21.26 -32.65
N GLY A 213 0.65 -21.59 -31.41
CA GLY A 213 1.97 -22.12 -31.12
C GLY A 213 2.17 -23.56 -31.56
N THR A 214 3.23 -24.17 -31.06
CA THR A 214 3.44 -25.60 -31.13
C THR A 214 3.06 -26.28 -29.79
N PRO A 215 2.79 -27.58 -29.75
CA PRO A 215 2.53 -28.28 -28.50
C PRO A 215 3.61 -28.07 -27.43
N GLU A 216 4.88 -27.90 -27.85
CA GLU A 216 6.02 -27.64 -26.98
C GLU A 216 6.15 -26.15 -26.61
N ASN A 217 5.59 -25.25 -27.42
CA ASN A 217 5.72 -23.80 -27.25
C ASN A 217 4.39 -23.11 -27.65
N PRO A 218 3.35 -23.24 -26.84
CA PRO A 218 2.04 -22.66 -27.13
C PRO A 218 2.07 -21.12 -27.06
N ASN A 219 1.35 -20.47 -27.95
CA ASN A 219 1.25 -19.02 -28.00
C ASN A 219 0.10 -18.45 -27.12
N ALA A 220 -0.40 -19.22 -26.16
CA ALA A 220 -1.34 -18.74 -25.16
C ALA A 220 -0.72 -17.61 -24.30
N VAL A 221 -1.55 -16.70 -23.77
CA VAL A 221 -1.08 -15.66 -22.83
C VAL A 221 -0.60 -16.30 -21.53
N ILE A 222 -1.32 -17.31 -21.07
CA ILE A 222 -0.98 -18.08 -19.87
C ILE A 222 -0.83 -19.54 -20.27
N VAL A 223 0.37 -20.06 -20.10
CA VAL A 223 0.66 -21.48 -20.24
C VAL A 223 0.50 -22.14 -18.88
N GLY A 224 -0.47 -23.07 -18.75
CA GLY A 224 -0.77 -23.76 -17.49
C GLY A 224 -2.03 -23.28 -16.81
N ASN A 225 -2.25 -23.67 -15.54
CA ASN A 225 -3.54 -23.51 -14.85
C ASN A 225 -3.60 -22.33 -13.86
N LYS A 226 -2.58 -21.48 -13.80
CA LYS A 226 -2.51 -20.40 -12.81
C LYS A 226 -3.22 -19.12 -13.31
N LEU A 227 -4.53 -19.12 -13.22
CA LEU A 227 -5.37 -17.96 -13.61
C LEU A 227 -5.53 -16.91 -12.49
N THR A 228 -4.71 -16.93 -11.46
CA THR A 228 -4.81 -15.96 -10.37
C THR A 228 -3.44 -15.56 -9.86
N GLU A 229 -3.31 -14.28 -9.47
CA GLU A 229 -2.06 -13.72 -8.97
C GLU A 229 -2.33 -12.73 -7.83
N TRP A 230 -1.49 -12.75 -6.80
CA TRP A 230 -1.44 -11.70 -5.78
C TRP A 230 -0.50 -10.57 -6.24
N THR A 231 -1.00 -9.35 -6.18
CA THR A 231 -0.22 -8.17 -6.51
C THR A 231 -0.11 -7.24 -5.31
N ALA A 232 1.01 -6.52 -5.24
CA ALA A 232 1.27 -5.48 -4.25
C ALA A 232 1.46 -4.16 -4.98
N SER A 233 0.66 -3.16 -4.64
CA SER A 233 0.71 -1.84 -5.25
C SER A 233 1.06 -0.79 -4.19
N PRO A 234 2.23 -0.14 -4.28
CA PRO A 234 2.58 0.95 -3.39
C PRO A 234 1.63 2.13 -3.63
N TRP A 235 1.19 2.76 -2.54
CA TRP A 235 0.30 3.90 -2.58
C TRP A 235 0.83 4.95 -1.62
N LEU A 236 1.31 6.07 -2.16
CA LEU A 236 1.78 7.22 -1.41
C LEU A 236 0.70 8.28 -1.41
N GLN A 237 0.37 8.83 -0.25
CA GLN A 237 -0.63 9.86 -0.13
C GLN A 237 -0.24 10.94 0.87
N VAL A 238 -0.73 12.13 0.59
CA VAL A 238 -0.69 13.28 1.50
C VAL A 238 -2.12 13.74 1.76
N GLY A 239 -2.35 14.38 2.88
CA GLY A 239 -3.68 14.89 3.22
C GLY A 239 -3.65 16.06 4.16
N LEU A 240 -4.74 16.80 4.15
CA LEU A 240 -5.02 17.87 5.10
C LEU A 240 -6.17 17.42 6.00
N GLY A 241 -5.90 17.33 7.29
CA GLY A 241 -6.85 16.85 8.29
C GLY A 241 -7.28 17.94 9.26
N TYR A 242 -8.57 17.94 9.57
CA TYR A 242 -9.17 18.77 10.59
C TYR A 242 -9.71 17.91 11.74
N SER A 243 -9.22 18.17 12.96
CA SER A 243 -9.60 17.45 14.17
C SER A 243 -10.58 18.25 15.03
N PHE A 244 -11.62 17.59 15.52
CA PHE A 244 -12.67 18.20 16.32
C PHE A 244 -13.12 17.27 17.45
N SER A 245 -13.86 17.83 18.41
CA SER A 245 -14.63 17.08 19.41
C SER A 245 -16.10 17.22 19.04
N PRO A 246 -16.90 16.14 19.12
CA PRO A 246 -18.35 16.24 18.95
C PRO A 246 -18.98 17.07 20.04
#